data_c38c7faa705c47cdf476ac7b28877994
#
_entry.id   c38c7faa705c47cdf476ac7b28877994
#
_cell.length_a   1.000
_cell.length_b   1.000
_cell.length_c   1.000
_cell.angle_alpha   90.00
_cell.angle_beta   90.00
_cell.angle_gamma   90.00
#
_symmetry.space_group_name_H-M   'P 1'
#
loop_
_entity.id
_entity.type
_entity.pdbx_description
1 polymer ?
#
loop_
_entity_poly.entity_id
_entity_poly.type
_entity_poly.pdbx_seq_one_letter_code
_entity_poly.pdbx_strand_id
1 'polypeptide(L)'
;MNIHWKTISGHEENIAQLQQLLQEDRLPHALLFYGVRGIGKFLTAGVLAAALLCGEKEACGNCLSCRELLSDGHPDFFVLAPEGKTVRMIKIEQIRNLQAAIAKMPYHSERQVVIIDQADAMNEAAANCLLKTLEEPQGKTVFILLAEKRDALPDTVISRCMLVPFQPLSRVLLHDMLQKQGVDEETAYTAASL
;
A
#
# COMPACT_ATOMS: atom_id res chain seq x y z
N MET A 1 -11.26 5.48 -5.35
CA MET A 1 -10.58 4.77 -4.23
C MET A 1 -11.30 5.08 -2.93
N ASN A 2 -11.46 4.14 -1.98
CA ASN A 2 -11.99 4.45 -0.66
C ASN A 2 -10.82 4.80 0.26
N ILE A 3 -10.90 5.92 0.99
CA ILE A 3 -9.76 6.48 1.73
C ILE A 3 -9.98 6.54 3.24
N HIS A 4 -11.08 5.96 3.77
CA HIS A 4 -11.36 6.01 5.22
C HIS A 4 -10.94 4.73 5.94
N TRP A 5 -10.29 4.84 7.09
CA TRP A 5 -9.90 3.71 7.95
C TRP A 5 -11.07 2.77 8.28
N LYS A 6 -12.27 3.32 8.47
CA LYS A 6 -13.49 2.54 8.77
C LYS A 6 -13.93 1.59 7.64
N THR A 7 -13.37 1.73 6.45
CA THR A 7 -13.71 0.86 5.31
C THR A 7 -12.89 -0.41 5.25
N ILE A 8 -11.83 -0.48 6.06
CA ILE A 8 -11.01 -1.66 6.20
C ILE A 8 -11.68 -2.57 7.23
N SER A 9 -11.95 -3.80 6.83
CA SER A 9 -12.48 -4.83 7.73
C SER A 9 -11.38 -5.82 8.07
N GLY A 10 -11.23 -6.13 9.34
CA GLY A 10 -10.12 -6.92 9.86
C GLY A 10 -8.80 -6.15 9.96
N HIS A 11 -7.76 -6.83 10.38
CA HIS A 11 -6.41 -6.26 10.55
C HIS A 11 -6.35 -5.11 11.57
N GLU A 12 -7.20 -5.15 12.59
CA GLU A 12 -7.36 -4.09 13.60
C GLU A 12 -6.03 -3.73 14.27
N GLU A 13 -5.18 -4.72 14.56
CA GLU A 13 -3.86 -4.52 15.17
C GLU A 13 -2.93 -3.74 14.23
N ASN A 14 -2.88 -4.12 12.95
CA ASN A 14 -2.07 -3.40 11.95
C ASN A 14 -2.57 -1.97 11.79
N ILE A 15 -3.89 -1.77 11.72
CA ILE A 15 -4.51 -0.45 11.57
C ILE A 15 -4.17 0.42 12.77
N ALA A 16 -4.35 -0.08 13.99
CA ALA A 16 -4.04 0.64 15.22
C ALA A 16 -2.54 1.02 15.28
N GLN A 17 -1.64 0.09 14.94
CA GLN A 17 -0.21 0.35 14.88
C GLN A 17 0.15 1.44 13.86
N LEU A 18 -0.40 1.35 12.64
CA LEU A 18 -0.14 2.33 11.59
C LEU A 18 -0.67 3.72 11.97
N GLN A 19 -1.86 3.79 12.56
CA GLN A 19 -2.44 5.04 13.05
C GLN A 19 -1.61 5.65 14.17
N GLN A 20 -1.15 4.86 15.13
CA GLN A 20 -0.28 5.33 16.21
C GLN A 20 1.04 5.89 15.66
N LEU A 21 1.73 5.14 14.77
CA LEU A 21 2.98 5.60 14.16
C LEU A 21 2.79 6.89 13.35
N LEU A 22 1.65 7.04 12.69
CA LEU A 22 1.31 8.25 11.93
C LEU A 22 1.09 9.45 12.86
N GLN A 23 0.36 9.28 13.96
CA GLN A 23 0.10 10.32 14.96
C GLN A 23 1.38 10.78 15.66
N GLU A 24 2.28 9.83 15.96
CA GLU A 24 3.57 10.10 16.60
C GLU A 24 4.63 10.66 15.62
N ASP A 25 4.30 10.80 14.33
CA ASP A 25 5.23 11.16 13.23
C ASP A 25 6.47 10.24 13.17
N ARG A 26 6.29 8.96 13.54
CA ARG A 26 7.33 7.92 13.62
C ARG A 26 7.20 6.84 12.56
N LEU A 27 6.33 7.06 11.56
CA LEU A 27 6.15 6.08 10.49
C LEU A 27 7.47 5.96 9.69
N PRO A 28 8.01 4.76 9.52
CA PRO A 28 9.19 4.56 8.70
C PRO A 28 8.95 4.95 7.24
N HIS A 29 10.01 5.34 6.55
CA HIS A 29 9.93 5.71 5.14
C HIS A 29 9.67 4.52 4.19
N ALA A 30 9.83 3.29 4.66
CA ALA A 30 9.55 2.09 3.87
C ALA A 30 8.81 1.04 4.70
N LEU A 31 7.69 0.55 4.16
CA LEU A 31 6.85 -0.50 4.74
C LEU A 31 6.69 -1.64 3.73
N LEU A 32 6.66 -2.88 4.22
CA LEU A 32 6.33 -4.06 3.43
C LEU A 32 5.07 -4.72 4.01
N PHE A 33 3.95 -4.57 3.28
CA PHE A 33 2.71 -5.27 3.56
C PHE A 33 2.73 -6.62 2.86
N TYR A 34 2.70 -7.72 3.58
CA TYR A 34 2.75 -9.05 3.00
C TYR A 34 1.64 -9.96 3.54
N GLY A 35 1.16 -10.86 2.69
CA GLY A 35 0.04 -11.76 2.97
C GLY A 35 -0.68 -12.16 1.68
N VAL A 36 -1.62 -13.09 1.75
CA VAL A 36 -2.30 -13.64 0.58
C VAL A 36 -2.95 -12.54 -0.29
N ARG A 37 -3.12 -12.83 -1.57
CA ARG A 37 -3.76 -11.90 -2.51
C ARG A 37 -5.22 -11.63 -2.12
N GLY A 38 -5.69 -10.41 -2.35
CA GLY A 38 -7.09 -10.03 -2.08
C GLY A 38 -7.41 -9.70 -0.63
N ILE A 39 -6.46 -9.85 0.31
CA ILE A 39 -6.70 -9.71 1.76
C ILE A 39 -6.86 -8.25 2.25
N GLY A 40 -6.80 -7.26 1.38
CA GLY A 40 -6.97 -5.85 1.77
C GLY A 40 -5.68 -5.03 1.85
N LYS A 41 -4.50 -5.57 1.49
CA LYS A 41 -3.22 -4.84 1.52
C LYS A 41 -3.27 -3.52 0.75
N PHE A 42 -3.75 -3.55 -0.50
CA PHE A 42 -3.84 -2.38 -1.36
C PHE A 42 -4.82 -1.34 -0.82
N LEU A 43 -5.97 -1.78 -0.29
CA LEU A 43 -6.93 -0.89 0.36
C LEU A 43 -6.31 -0.19 1.56
N THR A 44 -5.64 -0.95 2.45
CA THR A 44 -4.97 -0.39 3.63
C THR A 44 -3.84 0.56 3.25
N ALA A 45 -3.03 0.21 2.24
CA ALA A 45 -1.98 1.08 1.72
C ALA A 45 -2.55 2.40 1.17
N GLY A 46 -3.68 2.34 0.45
CA GLY A 46 -4.36 3.51 -0.06
C GLY A 46 -4.93 4.41 1.03
N VAL A 47 -5.52 3.85 2.07
CA VAL A 47 -6.00 4.62 3.23
C VAL A 47 -4.83 5.26 4.00
N LEU A 48 -3.72 4.53 4.18
CA LEU A 48 -2.52 5.07 4.79
C LEU A 48 -1.92 6.21 3.94
N ALA A 49 -1.86 6.04 2.62
CA ALA A 49 -1.42 7.10 1.71
C ALA A 49 -2.30 8.36 1.82
N ALA A 50 -3.61 8.17 1.87
CA ALA A 50 -4.55 9.28 2.07
C ALA A 50 -4.33 10.01 3.41
N ALA A 51 -4.07 9.28 4.49
CA ALA A 51 -3.77 9.87 5.78
C ALA A 51 -2.42 10.61 5.78
N LEU A 52 -1.40 10.07 5.09
CA LEU A 52 -0.07 10.68 4.95
C LEU A 52 -0.08 11.99 4.15
N LEU A 53 -0.93 12.07 3.12
CA LEU A 53 -1.05 13.23 2.26
C LEU A 53 -2.08 14.26 2.76
N CYS A 54 -2.95 13.85 3.68
CA CYS A 54 -3.94 14.70 4.30
C CYS A 54 -3.30 15.66 5.31
N GLY A 55 -3.60 16.95 5.24
CA GLY A 55 -3.11 17.95 6.20
C GLY A 55 -3.51 17.66 7.66
N GLU A 56 -4.63 16.95 7.87
CA GLU A 56 -5.12 16.53 9.19
C GLU A 56 -4.62 15.14 9.62
N LYS A 57 -3.84 14.45 8.77
CA LYS A 57 -3.31 13.09 8.99
C LYS A 57 -4.39 12.00 9.30
N GLU A 58 -5.65 12.26 8.91
CA GLU A 58 -6.79 11.38 9.22
C GLU A 58 -7.52 10.85 7.99
N ALA A 59 -7.03 11.17 6.77
CA ALA A 59 -7.76 10.86 5.54
C ALA A 59 -9.18 11.45 5.56
N CYS A 60 -9.31 12.75 5.82
CA CYS A 60 -10.58 13.43 6.12
C CYS A 60 -11.61 13.40 4.96
N GLY A 61 -11.20 13.07 3.72
CA GLY A 61 -12.06 13.01 2.54
C GLY A 61 -12.42 14.37 1.93
N ASN A 62 -12.18 15.48 2.62
CA ASN A 62 -12.69 16.81 2.24
C ASN A 62 -11.61 17.80 1.80
N CYS A 63 -10.37 17.65 2.27
CA CYS A 63 -9.26 18.53 1.87
C CYS A 63 -8.87 18.31 0.39
N LEU A 64 -8.06 19.21 -0.16
CA LEU A 64 -7.63 19.14 -1.56
C LEU A 64 -6.95 17.80 -1.87
N SER A 65 -5.94 17.40 -1.07
CA SER A 65 -5.24 16.13 -1.23
C SER A 65 -6.17 14.92 -1.22
N CYS A 66 -7.12 14.86 -0.29
CA CYS A 66 -8.08 13.75 -0.24
C CYS A 66 -8.98 13.69 -1.48
N ARG A 67 -9.45 14.85 -1.98
CA ARG A 67 -10.27 14.92 -3.20
C ARG A 67 -9.50 14.52 -4.44
N GLU A 68 -8.24 14.92 -4.55
CA GLU A 68 -7.37 14.53 -5.67
C GLU A 68 -7.04 13.04 -5.64
N LEU A 69 -6.83 12.44 -4.46
CA LEU A 69 -6.69 10.99 -4.31
C LEU A 69 -7.96 10.24 -4.73
N LEU A 70 -9.14 10.75 -4.38
CA LEU A 70 -10.42 10.15 -4.78
C LEU A 70 -10.63 10.19 -6.30
N SER A 71 -10.09 11.20 -6.98
CA SER A 71 -10.13 11.35 -8.44
C SER A 71 -8.93 10.75 -9.18
N ASP A 72 -8.06 9.98 -8.48
CA ASP A 72 -6.83 9.39 -9.01
C ASP A 72 -5.86 10.41 -9.66
N GLY A 73 -5.89 11.68 -9.19
CA GLY A 73 -5.12 12.79 -9.76
C GLY A 73 -4.12 13.46 -8.82
N HIS A 74 -3.81 12.88 -7.64
CA HIS A 74 -2.91 13.51 -6.69
C HIS A 74 -1.45 13.51 -7.17
N PRO A 75 -0.77 14.68 -7.32
CA PRO A 75 0.56 14.77 -7.93
C PRO A 75 1.68 14.17 -7.06
N ASP A 76 1.47 14.04 -5.75
CA ASP A 76 2.45 13.47 -4.81
C ASP A 76 2.14 12.00 -4.45
N PHE A 77 1.24 11.36 -5.21
CA PHE A 77 0.86 9.97 -5.03
C PHE A 77 1.19 9.15 -6.27
N PHE A 78 1.96 8.08 -6.09
CA PHE A 78 2.43 7.23 -7.16
C PHE A 78 2.06 5.78 -6.89
N VAL A 79 1.55 5.10 -7.91
CA VAL A 79 1.29 3.66 -7.87
C VAL A 79 2.09 3.00 -8.99
N LEU A 80 2.93 2.04 -8.61
CA LEU A 80 3.66 1.21 -9.53
C LEU A 80 3.11 -0.21 -9.46
N ALA A 81 2.77 -0.78 -10.61
CA ALA A 81 2.25 -2.14 -10.73
C ALA A 81 2.94 -2.89 -11.87
N PRO A 82 2.94 -4.23 -11.85
CA PRO A 82 3.53 -5.02 -12.91
C PRO A 82 2.84 -4.79 -14.26
N GLU A 83 3.63 -4.63 -15.32
CA GLU A 83 3.17 -4.50 -16.70
C GLU A 83 3.47 -5.77 -17.51
N GLY A 84 2.71 -5.98 -18.57
CA GLY A 84 2.89 -7.09 -19.51
C GLY A 84 1.60 -7.85 -19.79
N LYS A 85 1.48 -8.38 -21.02
CA LYS A 85 0.30 -9.15 -21.46
C LYS A 85 0.40 -10.63 -21.06
N THR A 86 1.58 -11.22 -21.21
CA THR A 86 1.82 -12.66 -20.98
C THR A 86 2.51 -12.91 -19.64
N VAL A 87 3.57 -12.14 -19.35
CA VAL A 87 4.29 -12.18 -18.07
C VAL A 87 4.22 -10.78 -17.48
N ARG A 88 3.60 -10.67 -16.32
CA ARG A 88 3.50 -9.40 -15.59
C ARG A 88 4.70 -9.28 -14.66
N MET A 89 5.49 -8.25 -14.86
CA MET A 89 6.66 -7.97 -14.03
C MET A 89 6.90 -6.47 -13.89
N ILE A 90 7.58 -6.09 -12.82
CA ILE A 90 8.09 -4.74 -12.63
C ILE A 90 9.52 -4.71 -13.16
N LYS A 91 9.76 -3.89 -14.18
CA LYS A 91 11.04 -3.74 -14.84
C LYS A 91 11.85 -2.58 -14.25
N ILE A 92 13.17 -2.63 -14.44
CA ILE A 92 14.08 -1.58 -13.98
C ILE A 92 13.73 -0.19 -14.53
N GLU A 93 13.23 -0.11 -15.76
CA GLU A 93 12.81 1.15 -16.38
C GLU A 93 11.67 1.82 -15.62
N GLN A 94 10.70 1.03 -15.10
CA GLN A 94 9.60 1.55 -14.29
C GLN A 94 10.13 2.13 -12.97
N ILE A 95 11.10 1.46 -12.32
CA ILE A 95 11.73 1.98 -11.10
C ILE A 95 12.49 3.28 -11.40
N ARG A 96 13.24 3.36 -12.50
CA ARG A 96 13.97 4.58 -12.90
C ARG A 96 13.01 5.75 -13.20
N ASN A 97 11.90 5.49 -13.87
CA ASN A 97 10.88 6.50 -14.14
C ASN A 97 10.24 7.01 -12.83
N LEU A 98 9.94 6.10 -11.92
CA LEU A 98 9.47 6.44 -10.58
C LEU A 98 10.49 7.30 -9.83
N GLN A 99 11.77 6.89 -9.79
CA GLN A 99 12.85 7.66 -9.16
C GLN A 99 12.97 9.07 -9.73
N ALA A 100 12.87 9.23 -11.05
CA ALA A 100 12.88 10.55 -11.70
C ALA A 100 11.64 11.40 -11.34
N ALA A 101 10.49 10.77 -11.12
CA ALA A 101 9.27 11.47 -10.70
C ALA A 101 9.37 11.97 -9.26
N ILE A 102 9.83 11.12 -8.32
CA ILE A 102 9.93 11.45 -6.90
C ILE A 102 11.17 12.30 -6.54
N ALA A 103 12.13 12.45 -7.48
CA ALA A 103 13.29 13.34 -7.30
C ALA A 103 12.91 14.83 -7.21
N LYS A 104 11.69 15.18 -7.61
CA LYS A 104 11.14 16.53 -7.48
C LYS A 104 10.59 16.72 -6.06
N MET A 105 10.59 17.96 -5.59
CA MET A 105 9.91 18.28 -4.33
C MET A 105 8.40 17.98 -4.43
N PRO A 106 7.77 17.58 -3.32
CA PRO A 106 6.31 17.43 -3.27
C PRO A 106 5.62 18.70 -3.79
N TYR A 107 4.52 18.54 -4.53
CA TYR A 107 3.85 19.65 -5.19
C TYR A 107 3.05 20.50 -4.21
N HIS A 108 2.23 19.89 -3.37
CA HIS A 108 1.47 20.60 -2.34
C HIS A 108 1.28 19.82 -1.03
N SER A 109 1.75 18.60 -0.96
CA SER A 109 1.79 17.84 0.30
C SER A 109 3.16 17.99 0.99
N GLU A 110 3.24 17.65 2.29
CA GLU A 110 4.53 17.67 3.00
C GLU A 110 5.45 16.52 2.57
N ARG A 111 4.90 15.49 1.92
CA ARG A 111 5.60 14.26 1.55
C ARG A 111 5.02 13.66 0.29
N GLN A 112 5.75 12.73 -0.29
CA GLN A 112 5.30 11.89 -1.40
C GLN A 112 5.02 10.50 -0.89
N VAL A 113 4.05 9.81 -1.51
CA VAL A 113 3.73 8.41 -1.18
C VAL A 113 3.78 7.56 -2.44
N VAL A 114 4.49 6.45 -2.34
CA VAL A 114 4.66 5.47 -3.42
C VAL A 114 4.10 4.13 -2.96
N ILE A 115 3.14 3.58 -3.70
CA ILE A 115 2.71 2.19 -3.54
C ILE A 115 3.33 1.36 -4.66
N ILE A 116 4.05 0.30 -4.32
CA ILE A 116 4.54 -0.71 -5.27
C ILE A 116 3.69 -1.96 -5.10
N ASP A 117 2.69 -2.11 -5.97
CA ASP A 117 1.79 -3.27 -5.94
C ASP A 117 2.47 -4.50 -6.56
N GLN A 118 2.28 -5.67 -5.95
CA GLN A 118 2.96 -6.91 -6.35
C GLN A 118 4.48 -6.71 -6.45
N ALA A 119 5.10 -6.17 -5.40
CA ALA A 119 6.54 -5.92 -5.35
C ALA A 119 7.37 -7.19 -5.57
N ASP A 120 6.83 -8.35 -5.27
CA ASP A 120 7.36 -9.68 -5.59
C ASP A 120 7.42 -9.99 -7.10
N ALA A 121 6.79 -9.19 -7.95
CA ALA A 121 6.95 -9.27 -9.41
C ALA A 121 8.14 -8.44 -9.94
N MET A 122 8.94 -7.81 -9.08
CA MET A 122 10.18 -7.16 -9.50
C MET A 122 11.21 -8.20 -9.94
N ASN A 123 11.86 -7.96 -11.09
CA ASN A 123 13.06 -8.70 -11.41
C ASN A 123 14.25 -8.21 -10.55
N GLU A 124 15.31 -8.98 -10.48
CA GLU A 124 16.51 -8.67 -9.67
C GLU A 124 17.07 -7.28 -9.96
N ALA A 125 17.13 -6.88 -11.22
CA ALA A 125 17.64 -5.57 -11.63
C ALA A 125 16.76 -4.42 -11.12
N ALA A 126 15.41 -4.61 -11.10
CA ALA A 126 14.47 -3.63 -10.56
C ALA A 126 14.60 -3.53 -9.03
N ALA A 127 14.67 -4.67 -8.32
CA ALA A 127 14.85 -4.71 -6.89
C ALA A 127 16.16 -4.04 -6.46
N ASN A 128 17.29 -4.34 -7.13
CA ASN A 128 18.58 -3.72 -6.88
C ASN A 128 18.57 -2.20 -7.17
N CYS A 129 17.86 -1.77 -8.22
CA CYS A 129 17.70 -0.35 -8.53
C CYS A 129 16.95 0.40 -7.42
N LEU A 130 15.96 -0.23 -6.81
CA LEU A 130 15.14 0.35 -5.73
C LEU A 130 15.95 0.53 -4.42
N LEU A 131 16.98 -0.30 -4.16
CA LEU A 131 17.72 -0.30 -2.90
C LEU A 131 18.28 1.08 -2.53
N LYS A 132 18.89 1.78 -3.48
CA LYS A 132 19.45 3.12 -3.23
C LYS A 132 18.40 4.10 -2.73
N THR A 133 17.17 4.01 -3.28
CA THR A 133 16.06 4.89 -2.89
C THR A 133 15.48 4.51 -1.54
N LEU A 134 15.53 3.22 -1.17
CA LEU A 134 15.13 2.76 0.15
C LEU A 134 16.18 3.07 1.23
N GLU A 135 17.46 3.18 0.88
CA GLU A 135 18.53 3.57 1.81
C GLU A 135 18.52 5.07 2.09
N GLU A 136 18.41 5.86 1.03
CA GLU A 136 18.47 7.32 1.07
C GLU A 136 17.29 7.90 0.30
N PRO A 137 16.07 7.88 0.88
CA PRO A 137 14.90 8.44 0.21
C PRO A 137 15.08 9.93 -0.01
N GLN A 138 14.81 10.37 -1.22
CA GLN A 138 14.85 11.79 -1.54
C GLN A 138 13.66 12.50 -0.88
N GLY A 139 13.94 13.52 -0.09
CA GLY A 139 12.91 14.27 0.62
C GLY A 139 12.15 13.41 1.66
N LYS A 140 10.87 13.69 1.81
CA LYS A 140 9.98 12.95 2.73
C LYS A 140 9.12 11.93 1.94
N THR A 141 9.74 11.02 1.19
CA THR A 141 9.01 9.98 0.45
C THR A 141 8.77 8.76 1.31
N VAL A 142 7.53 8.27 1.32
CA VAL A 142 7.14 7.02 2.00
C VAL A 142 6.82 5.95 0.95
N PHE A 143 7.47 4.79 1.07
CA PHE A 143 7.27 3.63 0.21
C PHE A 143 6.42 2.58 0.92
N ILE A 144 5.39 2.06 0.24
CA ILE A 144 4.55 0.96 0.70
C ILE A 144 4.63 -0.15 -0.33
N LEU A 145 5.43 -1.17 -0.06
CA LEU A 145 5.57 -2.35 -0.91
C LEU A 145 4.51 -3.38 -0.54
N LEU A 146 3.84 -3.95 -1.52
CA LEU A 146 2.84 -5.00 -1.32
C LEU A 146 3.34 -6.29 -1.95
N ALA A 147 3.38 -7.38 -1.18
CA ALA A 147 3.82 -8.70 -1.64
C ALA A 147 2.88 -9.81 -1.16
N GLU A 148 2.86 -10.95 -1.83
CA GLU A 148 2.11 -12.11 -1.35
C GLU A 148 2.87 -12.83 -0.24
N LYS A 149 4.20 -12.94 -0.40
CA LYS A 149 5.09 -13.59 0.58
C LYS A 149 6.27 -12.68 0.88
N ARG A 150 6.67 -12.66 2.14
CA ARG A 150 7.87 -11.94 2.57
C ARG A 150 9.10 -12.38 1.77
N ASP A 151 9.31 -13.69 1.68
CA ASP A 151 10.53 -14.29 1.12
C ASP A 151 10.59 -14.23 -0.43
N ALA A 152 9.57 -13.65 -1.07
CA ALA A 152 9.58 -13.40 -2.50
C ALA A 152 10.40 -12.15 -2.89
N LEU A 153 10.82 -11.35 -1.91
CA LEU A 153 11.69 -10.20 -2.09
C LEU A 153 13.11 -10.50 -1.60
N PRO A 154 14.16 -9.87 -2.17
CA PRO A 154 15.52 -10.00 -1.66
C PRO A 154 15.63 -9.51 -0.20
N ASP A 155 16.45 -10.19 0.61
CA ASP A 155 16.70 -9.81 2.00
C ASP A 155 17.20 -8.37 2.15
N THR A 156 17.92 -7.87 1.14
CA THR A 156 18.40 -6.49 1.07
C THR A 156 17.25 -5.46 1.01
N VAL A 157 16.12 -5.78 0.38
CA VAL A 157 14.90 -4.95 0.38
C VAL A 157 14.16 -5.11 1.71
N ILE A 158 14.00 -6.36 2.16
CA ILE A 158 13.25 -6.70 3.39
C ILE A 158 13.85 -6.00 4.62
N SER A 159 15.20 -6.01 4.74
CA SER A 159 15.91 -5.42 5.88
C SER A 159 15.74 -3.91 6.02
N ARG A 160 15.26 -3.23 4.97
CA ARG A 160 15.03 -1.77 4.95
C ARG A 160 13.57 -1.39 5.13
N CYS A 161 12.68 -2.38 5.25
CA CYS A 161 11.25 -2.14 5.39
C CYS A 161 10.74 -2.54 6.79
N MET A 162 9.83 -1.75 7.33
CA MET A 162 8.99 -2.20 8.45
C MET A 162 8.02 -3.26 7.93
N LEU A 163 8.04 -4.43 8.55
CA LEU A 163 7.20 -5.56 8.15
C LEU A 163 5.80 -5.44 8.76
N VAL A 164 4.78 -5.52 7.92
CA VAL A 164 3.36 -5.50 8.32
C VAL A 164 2.68 -6.76 7.78
N PRO A 165 2.50 -7.81 8.61
CA PRO A 165 1.88 -9.06 8.18
C PRO A 165 0.35 -8.92 8.08
N PHE A 166 -0.22 -9.34 6.97
CA PHE A 166 -1.66 -9.45 6.77
C PHE A 166 -2.08 -10.91 6.89
N GLN A 167 -2.73 -11.24 8.01
CA GLN A 167 -3.20 -12.59 8.28
C GLN A 167 -4.53 -12.86 7.56
N PRO A 168 -4.82 -14.12 7.18
CA PRO A 168 -6.13 -14.48 6.64
C PRO A 168 -7.27 -14.00 7.56
N LEU A 169 -8.33 -13.47 6.95
CA LEU A 169 -9.49 -13.03 7.69
C LEU A 169 -10.25 -14.25 8.26
N SER A 170 -10.90 -14.09 9.39
CA SER A 170 -11.73 -15.15 9.95
C SER A 170 -12.94 -15.43 9.03
N ARG A 171 -13.39 -16.69 9.00
CA ARG A 171 -14.56 -17.09 8.21
C ARG A 171 -15.81 -16.27 8.55
N VAL A 172 -15.99 -15.98 9.83
CA VAL A 172 -17.12 -15.16 10.30
C VAL A 172 -17.06 -13.76 9.70
N LEU A 173 -15.88 -13.14 9.74
CA LEU A 173 -15.71 -11.79 9.18
C LEU A 173 -15.91 -11.78 7.65
N LEU A 174 -15.39 -12.80 6.94
CA LEU A 174 -15.59 -12.93 5.49
C LEU A 174 -17.07 -13.11 5.16
N HIS A 175 -17.80 -13.94 5.89
CA HIS A 175 -19.22 -14.15 5.72
C HIS A 175 -19.99 -12.83 5.91
N ASP A 176 -19.74 -12.10 7.01
CA ASP A 176 -20.37 -10.81 7.29
C ASP A 176 -20.07 -9.76 6.20
N MET A 177 -18.86 -9.75 5.67
CA MET A 177 -18.46 -8.85 4.58
C MET A 177 -19.23 -9.17 3.30
N LEU A 178 -19.37 -10.45 2.93
CA LEU A 178 -20.12 -10.89 1.76
C LEU A 178 -21.62 -10.58 1.88
N GLN A 179 -22.21 -10.78 3.04
CA GLN A 179 -23.60 -10.42 3.29
C GLN A 179 -23.84 -8.91 3.15
N LYS A 180 -22.93 -8.06 3.68
CA LYS A 180 -23.01 -6.60 3.51
C LYS A 180 -22.91 -6.15 2.06
N GLN A 181 -22.29 -6.96 1.20
CA GLN A 181 -22.21 -6.72 -0.25
C GLN A 181 -23.42 -7.27 -1.02
N GLY A 182 -24.43 -7.84 -0.33
CA GLY A 182 -25.64 -8.35 -0.93
C GLY A 182 -25.53 -9.78 -1.48
N VAL A 183 -24.48 -10.52 -1.10
CA VAL A 183 -24.36 -11.95 -1.40
C VAL A 183 -25.32 -12.72 -0.49
N ASP A 184 -26.07 -13.68 -1.05
CA ASP A 184 -26.98 -14.52 -0.29
C ASP A 184 -26.22 -15.40 0.74
N GLU A 185 -26.93 -15.82 1.79
CA GLU A 185 -26.35 -16.48 2.96
C GLU A 185 -25.63 -17.81 2.60
N GLU A 186 -26.19 -18.61 1.70
CA GLU A 186 -25.63 -19.91 1.31
C GLU A 186 -24.34 -19.74 0.51
N THR A 187 -24.33 -18.81 -0.44
CA THR A 187 -23.13 -18.45 -1.23
C THR A 187 -22.06 -17.82 -0.36
N ALA A 188 -22.45 -16.94 0.57
CA ALA A 188 -21.50 -16.30 1.50
C ALA A 188 -20.84 -17.33 2.44
N TYR A 189 -21.61 -18.28 2.97
CA TYR A 189 -21.09 -19.35 3.82
C TYR A 189 -20.11 -20.27 3.06
N THR A 190 -20.48 -20.64 1.83
CA THR A 190 -19.64 -21.51 0.98
C THR A 190 -18.32 -20.81 0.62
N ALA A 191 -18.39 -19.54 0.19
CA ALA A 191 -17.21 -18.75 -0.18
C ALA A 191 -16.29 -18.48 1.01
N ALA A 192 -16.82 -18.27 2.21
CA ALA A 192 -16.03 -18.07 3.43
C ALA A 192 -15.38 -19.37 3.93
N SER A 193 -15.78 -20.53 3.41
CA SER A 193 -15.27 -21.85 3.82
C SER A 193 -14.11 -22.36 2.96
N LEU A 194 -13.88 -21.72 1.81
CA LEU A 194 -12.75 -21.99 0.91
C LEU A 194 -11.48 -21.29 1.38
#